data_1d5b83dcf4f64b952a90567ff037a662
#
_entry.id   1d5b83dcf4f64b952a90567ff037a662
#
_cell.length_a   1.000
_cell.length_b   1.000
_cell.length_c   1.000
_cell.angle_alpha   90.00
_cell.angle_beta   90.00
_cell.angle_gamma   90.00
#
_symmetry.space_group_name_H-M   'P 1'
#
loop_
_entity.id
_entity.type
_entity.pdbx_description
1 polymer ?
#
loop_
_entity_poly.entity_id
_entity_poly.type
_entity_poly.pdbx_seq_one_letter_code
_entity_poly.pdbx_strand_id
1 'polypeptide(L)'
;MKLPRHRALFLFGGAILAALASFWTDPDANGLSTILGGLALIQGVWAVAASHWARKALADYPEADQRRLFAKAAEDPVGAGLALIALAIVFVGLLLVFSPRAHADTLPAGFVQYGPILKAEQRAHWPDHPDPAALAALVEQESCASRAACWNPGARLKTSREEGAGMGQLTRAYRADGSVRFDALADLRDQYGAELSGLSWDTVYKRPDLQLRAVVLMSRDAARPFRGSTGWLHFGDAGYNGGVAGVQRERRACKLSAGCDPAQWFAHVEAHCLKSRQPLYGNRSACDINREHVRNVFLVRRAKYVGVMS
;
A
#
# COMPACT_ATOMS: atom_id res chain seq x y z
N MET A 1 -45.27 -8.67 -16.23
CA MET A 1 -44.73 -7.38 -16.67
C MET A 1 -43.49 -7.68 -17.52
N LYS A 2 -43.54 -7.61 -18.87
CA LYS A 2 -42.43 -7.93 -19.79
C LYS A 2 -41.45 -6.75 -19.74
N LEU A 3 -40.23 -6.96 -19.27
CA LEU A 3 -39.14 -5.95 -19.36
C LEU A 3 -38.92 -5.60 -20.83
N PRO A 4 -38.85 -4.32 -21.21
CA PRO A 4 -38.53 -3.90 -22.56
C PRO A 4 -37.19 -4.49 -23.00
N ARG A 5 -37.11 -5.04 -24.22
CA ARG A 5 -35.92 -5.74 -24.76
C ARG A 5 -34.60 -4.98 -24.63
N HIS A 6 -34.61 -3.65 -24.70
CA HIS A 6 -33.40 -2.80 -24.53
C HIS A 6 -32.84 -2.78 -23.10
N ARG A 7 -33.67 -3.00 -22.05
CA ARG A 7 -33.16 -3.14 -20.66
C ARG A 7 -32.42 -4.45 -20.46
N ALA A 8 -32.84 -5.52 -21.15
CA ALA A 8 -32.13 -6.82 -21.09
C ALA A 8 -30.75 -6.75 -21.75
N LEU A 9 -30.57 -6.02 -22.86
CA LEU A 9 -29.30 -5.84 -23.53
C LEU A 9 -28.29 -5.03 -22.68
N PHE A 10 -28.76 -3.96 -22.01
CA PHE A 10 -27.90 -3.17 -21.09
C PHE A 10 -27.44 -3.98 -19.89
N LEU A 11 -28.32 -4.80 -19.34
CA LEU A 11 -27.99 -5.68 -18.21
C LEU A 11 -26.99 -6.77 -18.62
N PHE A 12 -27.12 -7.30 -19.84
CA PHE A 12 -26.23 -8.36 -20.36
C PHE A 12 -24.84 -7.82 -20.67
N GLY A 13 -24.72 -6.63 -21.28
CA GLY A 13 -23.44 -5.99 -21.57
C GLY A 13 -22.64 -5.62 -20.30
N GLY A 14 -23.33 -5.11 -19.28
CA GLY A 14 -22.73 -4.81 -17.97
C GLY A 14 -22.22 -6.06 -17.25
N ALA A 15 -22.93 -7.19 -17.38
CA ALA A 15 -22.54 -8.47 -16.78
C ALA A 15 -21.26 -9.05 -17.38
N ILE A 16 -21.11 -8.97 -18.71
CA ILE A 16 -19.93 -9.46 -19.42
C ILE A 16 -18.70 -8.60 -19.05
N LEU A 17 -18.85 -7.28 -19.00
CA LEU A 17 -17.76 -6.37 -18.63
C LEU A 17 -17.30 -6.56 -17.17
N ALA A 18 -18.23 -6.81 -16.26
CA ALA A 18 -17.91 -7.07 -14.86
C ALA A 18 -17.25 -8.44 -14.67
N ALA A 19 -17.65 -9.46 -15.43
CA ALA A 19 -17.00 -10.78 -15.42
C ALA A 19 -15.56 -10.70 -15.94
N LEU A 20 -15.33 -9.94 -17.01
CA LEU A 20 -13.99 -9.71 -17.55
C LEU A 20 -13.12 -8.90 -16.59
N ALA A 21 -13.66 -7.90 -15.91
CA ALA A 21 -12.93 -7.10 -14.94
C ALA A 21 -12.53 -7.91 -13.71
N SER A 22 -13.40 -8.77 -13.16
CA SER A 22 -13.08 -9.61 -12.00
C SER A 22 -12.07 -10.71 -12.33
N PHE A 23 -12.07 -11.26 -13.55
CA PHE A 23 -11.06 -12.22 -14.01
C PHE A 23 -9.65 -11.61 -14.09
N TRP A 24 -9.56 -10.28 -14.30
CA TRP A 24 -8.29 -9.56 -14.39
C TRP A 24 -7.75 -9.07 -13.03
N THR A 25 -8.61 -8.91 -12.04
CA THR A 25 -8.21 -8.33 -10.74
C THR A 25 -7.81 -9.38 -9.70
N ASP A 26 -8.27 -10.63 -9.84
CA ASP A 26 -7.91 -11.70 -8.91
C ASP A 26 -8.01 -13.08 -9.61
N PRO A 27 -6.93 -13.54 -10.25
CA PRO A 27 -6.89 -14.82 -10.94
C PRO A 27 -7.03 -16.04 -10.00
N ASP A 28 -6.86 -15.86 -8.68
CA ASP A 28 -6.93 -16.93 -7.67
C ASP A 28 -8.28 -16.99 -6.93
N ALA A 29 -9.23 -16.11 -7.28
CA ALA A 29 -10.58 -16.11 -6.71
C ALA A 29 -11.40 -17.30 -7.17
N ASN A 30 -11.17 -18.45 -6.58
CA ASN A 30 -11.86 -19.74 -6.82
C ASN A 30 -13.29 -19.77 -6.26
N GLY A 31 -14.10 -18.75 -6.49
CA GLY A 31 -15.47 -18.74 -5.99
C GLY A 31 -16.49 -18.24 -7.00
N LEU A 32 -17.11 -19.18 -7.75
CA LEU A 32 -18.24 -18.89 -8.66
C LEU A 32 -19.33 -18.06 -7.95
N SER A 33 -19.53 -18.24 -6.65
CA SER A 33 -20.46 -17.51 -5.81
C SER A 33 -20.05 -16.05 -5.56
N THR A 34 -18.75 -15.77 -5.41
CA THR A 34 -18.22 -14.41 -5.23
C THR A 34 -18.32 -13.62 -6.53
N ILE A 35 -18.07 -14.27 -7.66
CA ILE A 35 -18.21 -13.70 -9.00
C ILE A 35 -19.68 -13.35 -9.27
N LEU A 36 -20.62 -14.27 -9.02
CA LEU A 36 -22.03 -14.05 -9.25
C LEU A 36 -22.65 -12.97 -8.32
N GLY A 37 -22.21 -12.92 -7.06
CA GLY A 37 -22.62 -11.86 -6.12
C GLY A 37 -22.09 -10.47 -6.51
N GLY A 38 -20.83 -10.37 -6.91
CA GLY A 38 -20.23 -9.14 -7.43
C GLY A 38 -20.92 -8.65 -8.71
N LEU A 39 -21.23 -9.55 -9.64
CA LEU A 39 -21.95 -9.26 -10.87
C LEU A 39 -23.36 -8.70 -10.62
N ALA A 40 -24.11 -9.27 -9.69
CA ALA A 40 -25.45 -8.80 -9.34
C ALA A 40 -25.44 -7.39 -8.74
N LEU A 41 -24.46 -7.08 -7.89
CA LEU A 41 -24.30 -5.79 -7.24
C LEU A 41 -23.90 -4.70 -8.25
N ILE A 42 -22.94 -4.99 -9.14
CA ILE A 42 -22.52 -4.07 -10.21
C ILE A 42 -23.64 -3.82 -11.21
N GLN A 43 -24.44 -4.84 -11.57
CA GLN A 43 -25.62 -4.68 -12.42
C GLN A 43 -26.67 -3.74 -11.79
N GLY A 44 -26.92 -3.87 -10.48
CA GLY A 44 -27.84 -2.99 -9.76
C GLY A 44 -27.38 -1.53 -9.76
N VAL A 45 -26.12 -1.30 -9.42
CA VAL A 45 -25.52 0.05 -9.40
C VAL A 45 -25.49 0.67 -10.80
N TRP A 46 -25.12 -0.11 -11.82
CA TRP A 46 -25.10 0.35 -13.22
C TRP A 46 -26.49 0.69 -13.75
N ALA A 47 -27.51 -0.12 -13.46
CA ALA A 47 -28.87 0.15 -13.88
C ALA A 47 -29.43 1.46 -13.28
N VAL A 48 -29.10 1.74 -12.01
CA VAL A 48 -29.47 2.99 -11.33
C VAL A 48 -28.69 4.17 -11.90
N ALA A 49 -27.37 4.05 -12.06
CA ALA A 49 -26.53 5.11 -12.61
C ALA A 49 -26.90 5.44 -14.06
N ALA A 50 -27.02 4.43 -14.93
CA ALA A 50 -27.41 4.63 -16.34
C ALA A 50 -28.80 5.28 -16.48
N SER A 51 -29.76 4.90 -15.64
CA SER A 51 -31.08 5.52 -15.64
C SER A 51 -31.06 6.97 -15.11
N HIS A 52 -30.19 7.29 -14.21
CA HIS A 52 -29.97 8.65 -13.68
C HIS A 52 -29.29 9.54 -14.73
N TRP A 53 -28.22 9.06 -15.35
CA TRP A 53 -27.50 9.80 -16.40
C TRP A 53 -28.34 10.01 -17.65
N ALA A 54 -29.06 8.98 -18.09
CA ALA A 54 -29.97 9.12 -19.24
C ALA A 54 -31.06 10.16 -18.97
N ARG A 55 -31.63 10.17 -17.76
CA ARG A 55 -32.64 11.21 -17.38
C ARG A 55 -32.01 12.60 -17.34
N LYS A 56 -30.79 12.74 -16.82
CA LYS A 56 -30.12 14.03 -16.75
C LYS A 56 -29.69 14.54 -18.14
N ALA A 57 -29.16 13.67 -19.00
CA ALA A 57 -28.77 14.02 -20.37
C ALA A 57 -29.98 14.37 -21.26
N LEU A 58 -31.16 13.81 -21.00
CA LEU A 58 -32.39 14.08 -21.74
C LEU A 58 -33.21 15.20 -21.13
N ALA A 59 -32.91 15.66 -19.91
CA ALA A 59 -33.68 16.69 -19.22
C ALA A 59 -33.69 18.05 -19.95
N ASP A 60 -32.61 18.33 -20.69
CA ASP A 60 -32.43 19.57 -21.44
C ASP A 60 -33.04 19.52 -22.86
N TYR A 61 -33.63 18.37 -23.28
CA TYR A 61 -34.25 18.23 -24.57
C TYR A 61 -35.77 18.34 -24.46
N PRO A 62 -36.46 19.01 -25.41
CA PRO A 62 -37.92 19.04 -25.49
C PRO A 62 -38.49 17.63 -25.52
N GLU A 63 -39.63 17.40 -24.86
CA GLU A 63 -40.24 16.06 -24.71
C GLU A 63 -40.57 15.40 -26.08
N ALA A 64 -40.89 16.22 -27.10
CA ALA A 64 -41.11 15.76 -28.46
C ALA A 64 -39.85 15.16 -29.10
N ASP A 65 -38.68 15.73 -28.83
CA ASP A 65 -37.41 15.26 -29.36
C ASP A 65 -36.91 14.01 -28.63
N GLN A 66 -37.16 13.91 -27.33
CA GLN A 66 -36.91 12.68 -26.54
C GLN A 66 -37.73 11.50 -27.14
N ARG A 67 -39.00 11.72 -27.43
CA ARG A 67 -39.90 10.70 -28.05
C ARG A 67 -39.38 10.28 -29.43
N ARG A 68 -38.91 11.23 -30.26
CA ARG A 68 -38.33 10.95 -31.58
C ARG A 68 -37.05 10.13 -31.51
N LEU A 69 -36.16 10.44 -30.57
CA LEU A 69 -34.92 9.68 -30.35
C LEU A 69 -35.20 8.24 -29.92
N PHE A 70 -36.16 8.04 -29.02
CA PHE A 70 -36.56 6.69 -28.60
C PHE A 70 -37.28 5.92 -29.71
N ALA A 71 -38.11 6.57 -30.53
CA ALA A 71 -38.76 5.96 -31.68
C ALA A 71 -37.72 5.52 -32.72
N LYS A 72 -36.74 6.39 -33.05
CA LYS A 72 -35.67 6.08 -34.01
C LYS A 72 -34.78 4.95 -33.55
N ALA A 73 -34.45 4.90 -32.26
CA ALA A 73 -33.67 3.79 -31.66
C ALA A 73 -34.47 2.46 -31.62
N ALA A 74 -35.79 2.54 -31.61
CA ALA A 74 -36.66 1.35 -31.68
C ALA A 74 -36.84 0.84 -33.13
N GLU A 75 -36.70 1.71 -34.13
CA GLU A 75 -36.78 1.37 -35.56
C GLU A 75 -35.52 0.69 -36.10
N ASP A 76 -34.35 1.02 -35.54
CA ASP A 76 -33.06 0.35 -35.88
C ASP A 76 -32.37 -0.25 -34.65
N PRO A 77 -32.88 -1.38 -34.16
CA PRO A 77 -32.28 -2.04 -32.97
C PRO A 77 -30.89 -2.63 -33.24
N VAL A 78 -30.53 -2.86 -34.52
CA VAL A 78 -29.21 -3.40 -34.89
C VAL A 78 -28.19 -2.27 -34.88
N GLY A 79 -28.50 -1.10 -35.45
CA GLY A 79 -27.62 0.07 -35.42
C GLY A 79 -27.38 0.59 -34.01
N ALA A 80 -28.44 0.65 -33.18
CA ALA A 80 -28.30 1.00 -31.77
C ALA A 80 -27.41 -0.01 -30.98
N GLY A 81 -27.56 -1.29 -31.28
CA GLY A 81 -26.69 -2.35 -30.68
C GLY A 81 -25.22 -2.22 -31.07
N LEU A 82 -24.97 -1.95 -32.37
CA LEU A 82 -23.57 -1.75 -32.86
C LEU A 82 -22.94 -0.49 -32.29
N ALA A 83 -23.69 0.61 -32.15
CA ALA A 83 -23.19 1.84 -31.52
C ALA A 83 -22.82 1.62 -30.04
N LEU A 84 -23.60 0.85 -29.29
CA LEU A 84 -23.30 0.50 -27.91
C LEU A 84 -22.05 -0.40 -27.78
N ILE A 85 -21.87 -1.36 -28.68
CA ILE A 85 -20.69 -2.21 -28.74
C ILE A 85 -19.44 -1.36 -29.06
N ALA A 86 -19.52 -0.45 -30.03
CA ALA A 86 -18.44 0.46 -30.37
C ALA A 86 -18.04 1.35 -29.18
N LEU A 87 -19.04 1.89 -28.47
CA LEU A 87 -18.79 2.70 -27.24
C LEU A 87 -18.14 1.89 -26.13
N ALA A 88 -18.56 0.64 -25.95
CA ALA A 88 -17.96 -0.26 -24.97
C ALA A 88 -16.51 -0.61 -25.33
N ILE A 89 -16.21 -0.85 -26.60
CA ILE A 89 -14.84 -1.11 -27.08
C ILE A 89 -13.94 0.12 -26.85
N VAL A 90 -14.43 1.33 -27.16
CA VAL A 90 -13.70 2.58 -26.89
C VAL A 90 -13.46 2.76 -25.40
N PHE A 91 -14.46 2.51 -24.57
CA PHE A 91 -14.33 2.63 -23.11
C PHE A 91 -13.34 1.61 -22.52
N VAL A 92 -13.38 0.35 -22.97
CA VAL A 92 -12.40 -0.67 -22.59
C VAL A 92 -11.01 -0.30 -23.09
N GLY A 93 -10.89 0.21 -24.32
CA GLY A 93 -9.63 0.70 -24.87
C GLY A 93 -9.07 1.86 -24.04
N LEU A 94 -9.89 2.81 -23.63
CA LEU A 94 -9.51 3.89 -22.73
C LEU A 94 -9.09 3.37 -21.36
N LEU A 95 -9.82 2.43 -20.76
CA LEU A 95 -9.43 1.80 -19.49
C LEU A 95 -8.07 1.09 -19.61
N LEU A 96 -7.80 0.39 -20.71
CA LEU A 96 -6.52 -0.28 -20.95
C LEU A 96 -5.36 0.72 -21.17
N VAL A 97 -5.62 1.86 -21.78
CA VAL A 97 -4.62 2.92 -22.01
C VAL A 97 -4.35 3.73 -20.74
N PHE A 98 -5.42 4.03 -19.97
CA PHE A 98 -5.35 4.83 -18.74
C PHE A 98 -5.27 3.99 -17.47
N SER A 99 -5.40 2.66 -17.55
CA SER A 99 -5.03 1.82 -16.41
C SER A 99 -3.56 2.10 -16.13
N PRO A 100 -3.21 2.54 -14.92
CA PRO A 100 -1.81 2.57 -14.53
C PRO A 100 -1.32 1.15 -14.79
N ARG A 101 -0.46 0.98 -15.82
CA ARG A 101 0.26 -0.27 -15.96
C ARG A 101 0.88 -0.47 -14.60
N ALA A 102 0.43 -1.47 -13.85
CA ALA A 102 1.21 -1.99 -12.76
C ALA A 102 2.55 -2.29 -13.43
N HIS A 103 3.52 -1.38 -13.27
CA HIS A 103 4.88 -1.72 -13.58
C HIS A 103 5.10 -2.93 -12.69
N ALA A 104 5.28 -4.10 -13.29
CA ALA A 104 5.90 -5.21 -12.62
C ALA A 104 7.26 -4.65 -12.21
N ASP A 105 7.30 -4.01 -11.05
CA ASP A 105 8.50 -3.40 -10.49
C ASP A 105 9.44 -4.58 -10.29
N THR A 106 10.40 -4.70 -11.19
CA THR A 106 11.41 -5.75 -11.13
C THR A 106 12.04 -5.69 -9.75
N LEU A 107 12.08 -6.85 -9.09
CA LEU A 107 12.70 -7.00 -7.79
C LEU A 107 14.12 -6.39 -7.84
N PRO A 108 14.53 -5.62 -6.83
CA PRO A 108 15.90 -5.10 -6.77
C PRO A 108 16.92 -6.24 -6.83
N ALA A 109 18.03 -6.05 -7.53
CA ALA A 109 19.08 -7.08 -7.61
C ALA A 109 19.58 -7.53 -6.23
N GLY A 110 19.67 -6.59 -5.28
CA GLY A 110 20.04 -6.93 -3.89
C GLY A 110 19.00 -7.82 -3.19
N PHE A 111 17.72 -7.77 -3.56
CA PHE A 111 16.73 -8.70 -3.02
C PHE A 111 17.00 -10.14 -3.47
N VAL A 112 17.44 -10.37 -4.70
CA VAL A 112 17.78 -11.71 -5.16
C VAL A 112 18.85 -12.34 -4.27
N GLN A 113 19.82 -11.54 -3.82
CA GLN A 113 20.90 -11.98 -2.95
C GLN A 113 20.48 -12.10 -1.47
N TYR A 114 19.78 -11.11 -0.94
CA TYR A 114 19.52 -10.99 0.51
C TYR A 114 18.10 -11.35 0.94
N GLY A 115 17.16 -11.43 0.00
CA GLY A 115 15.77 -11.83 0.26
C GLY A 115 15.65 -13.21 0.93
N PRO A 116 16.38 -14.26 0.46
CA PRO A 116 16.39 -15.56 1.14
C PRO A 116 16.84 -15.48 2.60
N ILE A 117 17.81 -14.60 2.92
CA ILE A 117 18.26 -14.38 4.30
C ILE A 117 17.15 -13.74 5.12
N LEU A 118 16.50 -12.68 4.60
CA LEU A 118 15.38 -12.06 5.31
C LEU A 118 14.26 -13.07 5.60
N LYS A 119 13.91 -13.94 4.62
CA LYS A 119 12.92 -15.01 4.83
C LYS A 119 13.31 -15.95 5.97
N ALA A 120 14.56 -16.36 6.00
CA ALA A 120 15.07 -17.23 7.07
C ALA A 120 14.99 -16.55 8.43
N GLU A 121 15.43 -15.30 8.54
CA GLU A 121 15.41 -14.52 9.78
C GLU A 121 13.97 -14.23 10.24
N GLN A 122 13.06 -13.92 9.31
CA GLN A 122 11.64 -13.72 9.63
C GLN A 122 11.01 -15.01 10.18
N ARG A 123 11.27 -16.17 9.56
CA ARG A 123 10.74 -17.45 10.04
C ARG A 123 11.32 -17.83 11.41
N ALA A 124 12.58 -17.52 11.67
CA ALA A 124 13.22 -17.82 12.94
C ALA A 124 12.76 -16.90 14.08
N HIS A 125 12.61 -15.61 13.82
CA HIS A 125 12.43 -14.60 14.87
C HIS A 125 11.05 -13.95 14.91
N TRP A 126 10.24 -14.11 13.84
CA TRP A 126 8.85 -13.64 13.77
C TRP A 126 7.99 -14.55 12.87
N PRO A 127 7.84 -15.85 13.23
CA PRO A 127 7.17 -16.84 12.36
C PRO A 127 5.70 -16.53 12.07
N ASP A 128 5.01 -15.86 12.99
CA ASP A 128 3.62 -15.44 12.90
C ASP A 128 3.41 -14.05 12.26
N HIS A 129 4.41 -13.53 11.52
CA HIS A 129 4.26 -12.27 10.81
C HIS A 129 3.20 -12.42 9.70
N PRO A 130 2.08 -11.66 9.75
CA PRO A 130 0.98 -11.88 8.81
C PRO A 130 1.26 -11.36 7.39
N ASP A 131 2.28 -10.53 7.22
CA ASP A 131 2.62 -9.87 5.97
C ASP A 131 4.15 -9.74 5.77
N PRO A 132 4.87 -10.84 5.49
CA PRO A 132 6.32 -10.79 5.30
C PRO A 132 6.77 -9.88 4.15
N ALA A 133 5.89 -9.62 3.18
CA ALA A 133 6.17 -8.67 2.09
C ALA A 133 6.41 -7.23 2.60
N ALA A 134 5.77 -6.84 3.70
CA ALA A 134 6.01 -5.54 4.33
C ALA A 134 7.43 -5.42 4.92
N LEU A 135 8.01 -6.49 5.46
CA LEU A 135 9.42 -6.48 5.91
C LEU A 135 10.39 -6.27 4.75
N ALA A 136 10.15 -6.92 3.62
CA ALA A 136 10.98 -6.73 2.43
C ALA A 136 10.86 -5.29 1.88
N ALA A 137 9.66 -4.75 1.89
CA ALA A 137 9.40 -3.36 1.52
C ALA A 137 10.10 -2.36 2.45
N LEU A 138 10.14 -2.63 3.75
CA LEU A 138 10.85 -1.84 4.75
C LEU A 138 12.36 -1.86 4.48
N VAL A 139 12.96 -3.03 4.24
CA VAL A 139 14.39 -3.14 3.89
C VAL A 139 14.70 -2.33 2.64
N GLU A 140 13.85 -2.39 1.61
CA GLU A 140 14.02 -1.55 0.43
C GLU A 140 13.89 -0.06 0.77
N GLN A 141 12.90 0.33 1.58
CA GLN A 141 12.68 1.72 1.97
C GLN A 141 13.91 2.30 2.68
N GLU A 142 14.49 1.55 3.59
CA GLU A 142 15.63 2.00 4.40
C GLU A 142 16.95 2.02 3.61
N SER A 143 17.16 1.06 2.71
CA SER A 143 18.45 0.88 2.04
C SER A 143 18.55 1.53 0.67
N CYS A 144 17.45 2.03 0.10
CA CYS A 144 17.35 2.46 -1.29
C CYS A 144 17.70 3.94 -1.48
N ALA A 145 18.96 4.26 -1.61
CA ALA A 145 19.40 5.61 -2.01
C ALA A 145 19.10 5.89 -3.50
N SER A 146 19.14 4.83 -4.34
CA SER A 146 18.72 4.83 -5.73
C SER A 146 18.20 3.45 -6.08
N ARG A 147 17.47 3.31 -7.20
CA ARG A 147 16.92 1.99 -7.60
C ARG A 147 18.00 0.90 -7.73
N ALA A 148 19.21 1.28 -8.17
CA ALA A 148 20.35 0.38 -8.29
C ALA A 148 21.02 0.04 -6.95
N ALA A 149 20.77 0.85 -5.91
CA ALA A 149 21.42 0.72 -4.61
C ALA A 149 20.51 0.10 -3.53
N CYS A 150 19.29 -0.32 -3.89
CA CYS A 150 18.35 -0.95 -2.95
C CYS A 150 18.93 -2.29 -2.45
N TRP A 151 18.60 -2.63 -1.19
CA TRP A 151 19.09 -3.84 -0.52
C TRP A 151 20.62 -3.87 -0.40
N ASN A 152 21.21 -2.71 -0.17
CA ASN A 152 22.67 -2.57 -0.03
C ASN A 152 23.07 -2.68 1.44
N PRO A 153 23.82 -3.73 1.86
CA PRO A 153 24.32 -3.83 3.23
C PRO A 153 25.33 -2.75 3.58
N GLY A 154 25.92 -2.08 2.59
CA GLY A 154 26.80 -0.92 2.75
C GLY A 154 26.07 0.42 2.80
N ALA A 155 24.71 0.44 2.76
CA ALA A 155 23.94 1.68 2.84
C ALA A 155 24.30 2.48 4.10
N ARG A 156 24.57 3.77 3.93
CA ARG A 156 25.03 4.65 5.01
C ARG A 156 24.39 6.02 4.89
N LEU A 157 23.73 6.44 5.96
CA LEU A 157 23.41 7.84 6.21
C LEU A 157 24.48 8.38 7.18
N LYS A 158 25.02 9.58 6.95
CA LYS A 158 25.87 10.28 7.91
C LYS A 158 25.63 11.78 7.83
N THR A 159 25.25 12.34 8.94
CA THR A 159 25.08 13.79 9.15
C THR A 159 25.73 14.19 10.47
N SER A 160 25.75 15.48 10.80
CA SER A 160 26.19 15.95 12.12
C SER A 160 25.28 15.50 13.27
N ARG A 161 24.03 15.09 12.95
CA ARG A 161 23.02 14.74 13.95
C ARG A 161 22.84 13.23 14.13
N GLU A 162 23.14 12.45 13.11
CA GLU A 162 22.91 11.02 13.13
C GLU A 162 23.70 10.28 12.07
N GLU A 163 23.92 9.01 12.30
CA GLU A 163 24.37 8.04 11.34
C GLU A 163 23.43 6.86 11.31
N GLY A 164 23.19 6.31 10.11
CA GLY A 164 22.40 5.12 9.87
C GLY A 164 23.20 4.10 9.09
N ALA A 165 23.11 2.83 9.46
CA ALA A 165 23.94 1.77 8.89
C ALA A 165 23.12 0.60 8.35
N GLY A 166 23.52 0.15 7.15
CA GLY A 166 23.09 -1.09 6.55
C GLY A 166 21.67 -1.07 6.02
N MET A 167 21.15 -2.25 5.73
CA MET A 167 19.85 -2.44 5.10
C MET A 167 18.66 -2.02 5.97
N GLY A 168 18.83 -1.93 7.29
CA GLY A 168 17.79 -1.47 8.22
C GLY A 168 18.02 -0.06 8.75
N GLN A 169 19.04 0.66 8.26
CA GLN A 169 19.43 1.98 8.75
C GLN A 169 19.46 2.06 10.28
N LEU A 170 20.17 1.10 10.90
CA LEU A 170 20.40 1.11 12.35
C LEU A 170 21.00 2.46 12.74
N THR A 171 20.30 3.21 13.57
CA THR A 171 20.58 4.64 13.77
C THR A 171 21.32 4.88 15.08
N ARG A 172 22.39 5.68 15.03
CA ARG A 172 22.97 6.38 16.16
C ARG A 172 22.75 7.87 16.01
N ALA A 173 22.14 8.49 16.98
CA ALA A 173 21.83 9.93 16.96
C ALA A 173 22.63 10.68 18.03
N TYR A 174 23.00 11.93 17.70
CA TYR A 174 23.87 12.76 18.51
C TYR A 174 23.15 14.01 19.02
N ARG A 175 23.62 14.55 20.16
CA ARG A 175 23.27 15.87 20.64
C ARG A 175 24.16 16.93 19.97
N ALA A 176 23.85 18.20 20.20
CA ALA A 176 24.62 19.31 19.63
C ALA A 176 26.10 19.32 20.11
N ASP A 177 26.37 18.77 21.29
CA ASP A 177 27.72 18.62 21.86
C ASP A 177 28.49 17.39 21.34
N GLY A 178 27.87 16.63 20.41
CA GLY A 178 28.45 15.41 19.84
C GLY A 178 28.27 14.16 20.70
N SER A 179 27.71 14.25 21.89
CA SER A 179 27.43 13.08 22.72
C SER A 179 26.29 12.24 22.11
N VAL A 180 26.36 10.90 22.31
CA VAL A 180 25.32 9.98 21.83
C VAL A 180 24.04 10.24 22.60
N ARG A 181 22.96 10.49 21.86
CA ARG A 181 21.61 10.64 22.40
C ARG A 181 20.83 9.32 22.36
N PHE A 182 21.07 8.50 21.34
CA PHE A 182 20.38 7.26 21.04
C PHE A 182 21.29 6.37 20.19
N ASP A 183 21.33 5.07 20.47
CA ASP A 183 22.06 4.07 19.71
C ASP A 183 21.24 2.79 19.58
N ALA A 184 20.55 2.66 18.44
CA ALA A 184 19.69 1.51 18.16
C ALA A 184 20.43 0.17 18.20
N LEU A 185 21.71 0.17 17.78
CA LEU A 185 22.49 -1.06 17.76
C LEU A 185 22.92 -1.45 19.19
N ALA A 186 23.26 -0.49 20.05
CA ALA A 186 23.53 -0.76 21.46
C ALA A 186 22.28 -1.30 22.16
N ASP A 187 21.13 -0.63 22.00
CA ASP A 187 19.85 -1.04 22.58
C ASP A 187 19.45 -2.46 22.14
N LEU A 188 19.62 -2.78 20.86
CA LEU A 188 19.36 -4.13 20.34
C LEU A 188 20.29 -5.18 20.90
N ARG A 189 21.57 -4.87 21.07
CA ARG A 189 22.52 -5.81 21.65
C ARG A 189 22.25 -6.05 23.13
N ASP A 190 21.85 -5.03 23.87
CA ASP A 190 21.45 -5.18 25.27
C ASP A 190 20.21 -6.06 25.39
N GLN A 191 19.27 -5.97 24.45
CA GLN A 191 18.04 -6.76 24.45
C GLN A 191 18.23 -8.17 23.86
N TYR A 192 19.07 -8.32 22.82
CA TYR A 192 19.21 -9.53 22.00
C TYR A 192 20.70 -9.94 21.87
N GLY A 193 21.43 -9.92 22.95
CA GLY A 193 22.87 -10.15 22.94
C GLY A 193 23.31 -11.46 22.30
N ALA A 194 22.56 -12.55 22.54
CA ALA A 194 22.86 -13.85 21.96
C ALA A 194 22.55 -13.89 20.44
N GLU A 195 21.39 -13.39 20.05
CA GLU A 195 20.90 -13.40 18.66
C GLU A 195 21.71 -12.45 17.76
N LEU A 196 22.22 -11.35 18.31
CA LEU A 196 23.00 -10.34 17.60
C LEU A 196 24.49 -10.35 17.95
N SER A 197 24.97 -11.49 18.44
CA SER A 197 26.40 -11.68 18.72
C SER A 197 27.24 -11.42 17.47
N GLY A 198 28.25 -10.55 17.61
CA GLY A 198 29.11 -10.14 16.50
C GLY A 198 28.58 -8.97 15.67
N LEU A 199 27.38 -8.41 15.95
CA LEU A 199 26.93 -7.16 15.35
C LEU A 199 27.44 -5.97 16.18
N SER A 200 28.20 -5.09 15.53
CA SER A 200 28.75 -3.87 16.12
C SER A 200 28.87 -2.79 15.04
N TRP A 201 29.14 -1.54 15.41
CA TRP A 201 29.41 -0.48 14.45
C TRP A 201 30.60 -0.78 13.54
N ASP A 202 31.57 -1.59 13.98
CA ASP A 202 32.75 -1.99 13.19
C ASP A 202 32.45 -3.15 12.23
N THR A 203 31.46 -3.96 12.54
CA THR A 203 31.11 -5.18 11.78
C THR A 203 29.83 -5.07 10.99
N VAL A 204 28.96 -4.08 11.27
CA VAL A 204 27.60 -3.97 10.72
C VAL A 204 27.57 -4.11 9.20
N TYR A 205 28.47 -3.46 8.48
CA TYR A 205 28.52 -3.51 7.01
C TYR A 205 29.00 -4.86 6.43
N LYS A 206 29.59 -5.72 7.26
CA LYS A 206 30.11 -7.05 6.88
C LYS A 206 29.18 -8.19 7.27
N ARG A 207 28.07 -7.89 7.95
CA ARG A 207 27.15 -8.89 8.51
C ARG A 207 25.71 -8.63 8.03
N PRO A 208 25.45 -8.80 6.71
CA PRO A 208 24.10 -8.62 6.16
C PRO A 208 23.05 -9.54 6.80
N ASP A 209 23.44 -10.72 7.24
CA ASP A 209 22.63 -11.65 8.02
C ASP A 209 22.13 -11.00 9.33
N LEU A 210 23.04 -10.45 10.12
CA LEU A 210 22.70 -9.81 11.39
C LEU A 210 21.97 -8.47 11.19
N GLN A 211 22.26 -7.74 10.11
CA GLN A 211 21.45 -6.56 9.77
C GLN A 211 19.99 -6.94 9.57
N LEU A 212 19.70 -7.99 8.79
CA LEU A 212 18.33 -8.42 8.49
C LEU A 212 17.65 -9.02 9.72
N ARG A 213 18.37 -9.76 10.55
CA ARG A 213 17.90 -10.20 11.88
C ARG A 213 17.49 -9.01 12.74
N ALA A 214 18.33 -7.99 12.82
CA ALA A 214 18.05 -6.77 13.57
C ALA A 214 16.76 -6.07 13.04
N VAL A 215 16.59 -5.99 11.71
CA VAL A 215 15.36 -5.47 11.11
C VAL A 215 14.13 -6.24 11.58
N VAL A 216 14.17 -7.58 11.55
CA VAL A 216 13.05 -8.42 11.98
C VAL A 216 12.72 -8.21 13.45
N LEU A 217 13.73 -8.21 14.32
CA LEU A 217 13.57 -8.01 15.75
C LEU A 217 13.03 -6.62 16.09
N MET A 218 13.60 -5.56 15.51
CA MET A 218 13.12 -4.19 15.67
C MET A 218 11.68 -4.00 15.20
N SER A 219 11.37 -4.53 14.02
CA SER A 219 10.02 -4.41 13.46
C SER A 219 8.98 -5.14 14.33
N ARG A 220 9.31 -6.33 14.83
CA ARG A 220 8.48 -7.11 15.74
C ARG A 220 8.21 -6.33 17.03
N ASP A 221 9.25 -5.78 17.63
CA ASP A 221 9.11 -5.05 18.88
C ASP A 221 8.39 -3.71 18.71
N ALA A 222 8.64 -3.01 17.61
CA ALA A 222 7.91 -1.79 17.29
C ALA A 222 6.41 -2.05 17.05
N ALA A 223 6.05 -3.20 16.49
CA ALA A 223 4.66 -3.58 16.23
C ALA A 223 3.93 -4.17 17.45
N ARG A 224 4.67 -4.81 18.36
CA ARG A 224 4.11 -5.53 19.52
C ARG A 224 3.11 -4.71 20.36
N PRO A 225 3.36 -3.43 20.70
CA PRO A 225 2.43 -2.63 21.51
C PRO A 225 1.10 -2.29 20.82
N PHE A 226 1.01 -2.56 19.53
CA PHE A 226 -0.16 -2.24 18.70
C PHE A 226 -0.96 -3.47 18.28
N ARG A 227 -0.54 -4.69 18.64
CA ARG A 227 -1.28 -5.93 18.36
C ARG A 227 -2.71 -5.80 18.82
N GLY A 228 -3.65 -6.33 18.03
CA GLY A 228 -5.09 -6.20 18.25
C GLY A 228 -5.73 -4.95 17.62
N SER A 229 -4.96 -3.99 17.11
CA SER A 229 -5.49 -2.90 16.27
C SER A 229 -5.51 -3.33 14.80
N THR A 230 -6.48 -2.87 14.02
CA THR A 230 -6.58 -3.17 12.57
C THR A 230 -5.31 -2.73 11.82
N GLY A 231 -4.75 -1.57 12.16
CA GLY A 231 -3.55 -1.03 11.53
C GLY A 231 -2.23 -1.34 12.25
N TRP A 232 -2.14 -2.41 13.05
CA TRP A 232 -1.01 -2.63 13.95
C TRP A 232 0.36 -2.72 13.27
N LEU A 233 0.45 -3.27 12.04
CA LEU A 233 1.70 -3.27 11.27
C LEU A 233 2.08 -1.87 10.80
N HIS A 234 1.13 -1.04 10.39
CA HIS A 234 1.38 0.35 10.00
C HIS A 234 1.90 1.16 11.19
N PHE A 235 1.33 0.95 12.39
CA PHE A 235 1.83 1.57 13.63
C PHE A 235 3.22 1.08 13.98
N GLY A 236 3.50 -0.22 13.76
CA GLY A 236 4.82 -0.81 13.96
C GLY A 236 5.87 -0.16 13.06
N ASP A 237 5.56 0.00 11.79
CA ASP A 237 6.44 0.64 10.80
C ASP A 237 6.67 2.13 11.10
N ALA A 238 5.60 2.86 11.46
CA ALA A 238 5.72 4.23 11.95
C ALA A 238 6.58 4.32 13.21
N GLY A 239 6.49 3.31 14.08
CA GLY A 239 7.29 3.17 15.31
C GLY A 239 8.74 2.83 15.03
N TYR A 240 9.01 1.96 14.05
CA TYR A 240 10.35 1.65 13.57
C TYR A 240 11.09 2.91 13.12
N ASN A 241 10.48 3.66 12.22
CA ASN A 241 11.06 4.89 11.68
C ASN A 241 11.11 6.05 12.68
N GLY A 242 10.10 6.21 13.53
CA GLY A 242 9.95 7.46 14.30
C GLY A 242 9.73 7.29 15.81
N GLY A 243 9.90 6.08 16.33
CA GLY A 243 9.77 5.75 17.73
C GLY A 243 8.35 5.44 18.18
N VAL A 244 8.17 4.28 18.83
CA VAL A 244 6.89 3.73 19.31
C VAL A 244 6.13 4.69 20.22
N ALA A 245 6.82 5.33 21.17
CA ALA A 245 6.20 6.26 22.11
C ALA A 245 5.56 7.48 21.40
N GLY A 246 6.15 7.93 20.29
CA GLY A 246 5.58 8.98 19.44
C GLY A 246 4.24 8.55 18.84
N VAL A 247 4.22 7.38 18.22
CA VAL A 247 3.01 6.79 17.62
C VAL A 247 1.90 6.59 18.65
N GLN A 248 2.24 6.13 19.86
CA GLN A 248 1.25 5.98 20.94
C GLN A 248 0.62 7.33 21.34
N ARG A 249 1.41 8.42 21.37
CA ARG A 249 0.86 9.78 21.62
C ARG A 249 -0.05 10.24 20.50
N GLU A 250 0.32 9.98 19.24
CA GLU A 250 -0.50 10.31 18.08
C GLU A 250 -1.83 9.53 18.06
N ARG A 251 -1.81 8.24 18.43
CA ARG A 251 -3.04 7.45 18.63
C ARG A 251 -3.94 8.02 19.73
N ARG A 252 -3.37 8.49 20.83
CA ARG A 252 -4.16 9.17 21.88
C ARG A 252 -4.77 10.47 21.39
N ALA A 253 -4.04 11.27 20.61
CA ALA A 253 -4.57 12.50 20.01
C ALA A 253 -5.73 12.19 19.05
N CYS A 254 -5.59 11.17 18.20
CA CYS A 254 -6.66 10.68 17.33
C CYS A 254 -7.90 10.27 18.13
N LYS A 255 -7.75 9.51 19.21
CA LYS A 255 -8.87 9.07 20.06
C LYS A 255 -9.69 10.21 20.63
N LEU A 256 -9.07 11.39 20.82
CA LEU A 256 -9.73 12.59 21.35
C LEU A 256 -10.37 13.44 20.23
N SER A 257 -10.19 13.07 18.97
CA SER A 257 -10.67 13.81 17.80
C SER A 257 -11.92 13.14 17.23
N ALA A 258 -12.97 13.93 16.98
CA ALA A 258 -14.21 13.43 16.40
C ALA A 258 -13.96 12.77 15.03
N GLY A 259 -14.54 11.60 14.81
CA GLY A 259 -14.42 10.85 13.54
C GLY A 259 -13.07 10.14 13.33
N CYS A 260 -12.13 10.21 14.28
CA CYS A 260 -10.87 9.51 14.17
C CYS A 260 -10.92 8.14 14.85
N ASP A 261 -10.55 7.08 14.11
CA ASP A 261 -10.40 5.73 14.64
C ASP A 261 -8.93 5.48 15.03
N PRO A 262 -8.60 5.36 16.33
CA PRO A 262 -7.24 5.12 16.80
C PRO A 262 -6.72 3.71 16.50
N ALA A 263 -7.54 2.79 15.96
CA ALA A 263 -7.13 1.47 15.52
C ALA A 263 -6.66 1.45 14.07
N GLN A 264 -6.86 2.54 13.32
CA GLN A 264 -6.50 2.66 11.92
C GLN A 264 -5.41 3.72 11.70
N TRP A 265 -4.44 3.40 10.81
CA TRP A 265 -3.37 4.33 10.46
C TRP A 265 -3.82 5.32 9.38
N PHE A 266 -4.07 4.81 8.16
CA PHE A 266 -4.40 5.65 7.00
C PHE A 266 -5.72 6.39 7.19
N ALA A 267 -5.72 7.67 6.82
CA ALA A 267 -6.81 8.62 6.98
C ALA A 267 -7.21 8.93 8.44
N HIS A 268 -6.65 8.23 9.43
CA HIS A 268 -6.94 8.40 10.85
C HIS A 268 -5.70 8.89 11.62
N VAL A 269 -4.93 7.99 12.27
CA VAL A 269 -3.78 8.39 13.08
C VAL A 269 -2.71 9.10 12.25
N GLU A 270 -2.56 8.76 10.98
CA GLU A 270 -1.67 9.45 10.03
C GLU A 270 -1.89 10.98 10.03
N ALA A 271 -3.11 11.45 10.17
CA ALA A 271 -3.45 12.89 10.20
C ALA A 271 -3.03 13.60 11.51
N HIS A 272 -2.80 12.85 12.59
CA HIS A 272 -2.51 13.38 13.94
C HIS A 272 -1.02 13.41 14.27
N CYS A 273 -0.19 13.91 13.35
CA CYS A 273 1.26 13.97 13.55
C CYS A 273 1.66 14.95 14.64
N LEU A 274 2.35 14.45 15.66
CA LEU A 274 2.93 15.22 16.77
C LEU A 274 4.45 15.39 16.66
N LYS A 275 5.06 14.94 15.56
CA LYS A 275 6.49 15.18 15.28
C LYS A 275 6.71 16.60 14.79
N SER A 276 7.97 17.06 14.80
CA SER A 276 8.33 18.38 14.26
C SER A 276 7.88 18.53 12.81
N ARG A 277 7.29 19.68 12.52
CA ARG A 277 6.95 20.14 11.17
C ARG A 277 8.00 21.09 10.57
N GLN A 278 9.06 21.37 11.33
CA GLN A 278 10.21 22.12 10.81
C GLN A 278 11.00 21.26 9.81
N PRO A 279 11.54 21.85 8.74
CA PRO A 279 12.39 21.14 7.77
C PRO A 279 13.54 20.42 8.46
N LEU A 280 13.76 19.16 8.08
CA LEU A 280 14.79 18.29 8.65
C LEU A 280 15.79 17.86 7.58
N TYR A 281 15.29 17.37 6.43
CA TYR A 281 16.07 17.01 5.26
C TYR A 281 15.46 17.69 4.02
N GLY A 282 16.15 18.67 3.47
CA GLY A 282 15.58 19.54 2.44
C GLY A 282 14.32 20.23 2.98
N ASN A 283 13.21 20.15 2.24
CA ASN A 283 11.93 20.69 2.65
C ASN A 283 11.07 19.73 3.47
N ARG A 284 11.57 18.52 3.78
CA ARG A 284 10.81 17.48 4.48
C ARG A 284 11.00 17.58 5.99
N SER A 285 9.90 17.64 6.72
CA SER A 285 9.89 17.60 8.19
C SER A 285 9.97 16.16 8.71
N ALA A 286 10.21 15.99 10.03
CA ALA A 286 10.13 14.69 10.68
C ALA A 286 8.73 14.07 10.57
N CYS A 287 7.69 14.90 10.49
CA CYS A 287 6.33 14.46 10.23
C CYS A 287 6.19 13.86 8.83
N ASP A 288 6.63 14.58 7.80
CA ASP A 288 6.53 14.14 6.41
C ASP A 288 7.30 12.84 6.20
N ILE A 289 8.54 12.76 6.69
CA ILE A 289 9.40 11.58 6.58
C ILE A 289 8.72 10.34 7.17
N ASN A 290 8.15 10.46 8.36
CA ASN A 290 7.51 9.33 9.02
C ASN A 290 6.24 8.87 8.30
N ARG A 291 5.41 9.80 7.78
CA ARG A 291 4.20 9.48 7.01
C ARG A 291 4.52 8.88 5.66
N GLU A 292 5.48 9.47 4.95
CA GLU A 292 5.97 8.94 3.68
C GLU A 292 6.58 7.54 3.85
N HIS A 293 7.28 7.28 4.95
CA HIS A 293 7.85 5.97 5.22
C HIS A 293 6.78 4.88 5.19
N VAL A 294 5.72 5.00 6.01
CA VAL A 294 4.62 4.04 6.06
C VAL A 294 3.93 3.90 4.70
N ARG A 295 3.65 5.02 4.02
CA ARG A 295 3.03 4.99 2.68
C ARG A 295 3.91 4.27 1.67
N ASN A 296 5.21 4.56 1.68
CA ASN A 296 6.16 3.92 0.77
C ASN A 296 6.27 2.43 1.01
N VAL A 297 6.33 2.00 2.27
CA VAL A 297 6.39 0.57 2.62
C VAL A 297 5.12 -0.14 2.16
N PHE A 298 3.94 0.31 2.59
CA PHE A 298 2.70 -0.44 2.42
C PHE A 298 1.97 -0.20 1.10
N LEU A 299 2.04 1.01 0.55
CA LEU A 299 1.26 1.38 -0.64
C LEU A 299 2.10 1.40 -1.93
N VAL A 300 3.44 1.51 -1.82
CA VAL A 300 4.31 1.63 -2.99
C VAL A 300 5.15 0.37 -3.19
N ARG A 301 5.88 -0.07 -2.15
CA ARG A 301 6.91 -1.12 -2.31
C ARG A 301 6.40 -2.52 -2.06
N ARG A 302 5.47 -2.70 -1.12
CA ARG A 302 4.99 -4.00 -0.65
C ARG A 302 4.50 -4.91 -1.79
N ALA A 303 3.76 -4.35 -2.75
CA ALA A 303 3.11 -5.13 -3.81
C ALA A 303 4.08 -6.03 -4.59
N LYS A 304 5.31 -5.55 -4.84
CA LYS A 304 6.34 -6.31 -5.58
C LYS A 304 6.88 -7.53 -4.83
N TYR A 305 6.69 -7.59 -3.51
CA TYR A 305 7.18 -8.68 -2.66
C TYR A 305 6.12 -9.71 -2.28
N VAL A 306 4.85 -9.43 -2.61
CA VAL A 306 3.75 -10.39 -2.42
C VAL A 306 4.02 -11.63 -3.28
N GLY A 307 3.86 -12.82 -2.69
CA GLY A 307 4.14 -14.10 -3.37
C GLY A 307 5.61 -14.51 -3.41
N VAL A 308 6.56 -13.57 -3.31
CA VAL A 308 7.99 -13.91 -3.23
C VAL A 308 8.53 -13.96 -1.81
N MET A 309 7.81 -13.40 -0.83
CA MET A 309 8.13 -13.48 0.60
C MET A 309 7.31 -14.52 1.36
N SER A 310 6.40 -15.20 0.72
CA SER A 310 5.63 -16.32 1.30
C SER A 310 6.49 -17.57 1.52
#